data_a681dc1683958da5fa40c548556a32a7
#
_entry.id   a681dc1683958da5fa40c548556a32a7
#
_cell.length_a   1.000
_cell.length_b   1.000
_cell.length_c   1.000
_cell.angle_alpha   90.00
_cell.angle_beta   90.00
_cell.angle_gamma   90.00
#
_symmetry.space_group_name_H-M   'P 1'
#
loop_
_entity.id
_entity.type
_entity.pdbx_description
1 polymer ?
#
loop_
_entity_poly.entity_id
_entity_poly.type
_entity_poly.pdbx_seq_one_letter_code
_entity_poly.pdbx_strand_id
1 'polypeptide(L)'
;MTDADGRRIVAVVVTYNRLTLLQRLLERLEAISELDEVLVVDNASTDGTGNWLSGFEARSSRTSTTVKATNSGGAGGFHDGLDWAIEGGADLVWLMDDDGVPEPDCLARLLEHQDLDFWGPVVVDEKAPERLVFPIRLPGGTRTVRDMADVRAAATDGLIRDVVIPFNGVLVTRDLVERIGLPRAEFFIWGDDVEYLWRAKEAGARTATVVDAAVHHPSVGDLGTPMMFGRTTYNHSPSDLKHYCMARNNLVNLRRYNGWAYAFAFVAKTAWFYTFTKPRPGRLWLSARAMTAGLLGRWGGERRFIDG
;
A
#
# COMPACT_ATOMS: atom_id res chain seq x y z
N MET A 1 -13.16 -16.99 -15.62
CA MET A 1 -14.60 -16.93 -15.25
C MET A 1 -14.81 -15.53 -14.71
N THR A 2 -15.74 -14.79 -15.24
CA THR A 2 -16.12 -13.46 -14.74
C THR A 2 -16.91 -13.60 -13.44
N ASP A 3 -16.98 -12.54 -12.61
CA ASP A 3 -17.86 -12.52 -11.44
C ASP A 3 -19.34 -12.71 -11.83
N ALA A 4 -20.25 -12.74 -10.82
CA ALA A 4 -21.68 -12.92 -11.05
C ALA A 4 -22.31 -11.88 -12.01
N ASP A 5 -21.66 -10.71 -12.17
CA ASP A 5 -22.10 -9.60 -13.03
C ASP A 5 -21.33 -9.54 -14.36
N GLY A 6 -20.45 -10.51 -14.65
CA GLY A 6 -19.69 -10.57 -15.90
C GLY A 6 -18.45 -9.66 -15.92
N ARG A 7 -18.03 -9.08 -14.78
CA ARG A 7 -16.85 -8.22 -14.69
C ARG A 7 -15.56 -9.04 -14.64
N ARG A 8 -14.52 -8.54 -15.30
CA ARG A 8 -13.17 -9.11 -15.23
C ARG A 8 -12.41 -8.57 -14.03
N ILE A 9 -11.96 -9.48 -13.15
CA ILE A 9 -11.23 -9.17 -11.93
C ILE A 9 -9.79 -9.64 -12.05
N VAL A 10 -8.84 -8.72 -11.95
CA VAL A 10 -7.41 -8.99 -12.05
C VAL A 10 -6.72 -8.63 -10.74
N ALA A 11 -5.98 -9.57 -10.14
CA ALA A 11 -5.08 -9.26 -9.03
C ALA A 11 -3.75 -8.74 -9.56
N VAL A 12 -3.21 -7.68 -8.95
CA VAL A 12 -1.86 -7.19 -9.18
C VAL A 12 -1.05 -7.36 -7.91
N VAL A 13 0.03 -8.14 -8.01
CA VAL A 13 0.97 -8.43 -6.93
C VAL A 13 2.33 -7.83 -7.27
N VAL A 14 2.89 -7.05 -6.37
CA VAL A 14 4.23 -6.48 -6.53
C VAL A 14 5.19 -7.15 -5.55
N THR A 15 6.34 -7.63 -6.03
CA THR A 15 7.32 -8.35 -5.21
C THR A 15 8.75 -7.85 -5.42
N TYR A 16 9.57 -7.98 -4.38
CA TYR A 16 11.01 -7.76 -4.44
C TYR A 16 11.75 -8.52 -3.35
N ASN A 17 12.53 -9.55 -3.73
CA ASN A 17 13.37 -10.37 -2.82
C ASN A 17 12.57 -11.00 -1.65
N ARG A 18 11.39 -11.56 -1.92
CA ARG A 18 10.51 -12.17 -0.91
C ARG A 18 9.87 -13.47 -1.41
N LEU A 19 10.65 -14.33 -2.08
CA LEU A 19 10.17 -15.54 -2.72
C LEU A 19 9.22 -16.38 -1.85
N THR A 20 9.57 -16.64 -0.60
CA THR A 20 8.75 -17.50 0.29
C THR A 20 7.38 -16.90 0.61
N LEU A 21 7.28 -15.56 0.77
CA LEU A 21 6.02 -14.88 1.03
C LEU A 21 5.15 -14.88 -0.24
N LEU A 22 5.76 -14.55 -1.37
CA LEU A 22 5.10 -14.58 -2.67
C LEU A 22 4.51 -15.97 -2.98
N GLN A 23 5.24 -17.05 -2.69
CA GLN A 23 4.75 -18.43 -2.89
C GLN A 23 3.45 -18.67 -2.14
N ARG A 24 3.40 -18.31 -0.86
CA ARG A 24 2.20 -18.46 -0.02
C ARG A 24 1.02 -17.65 -0.56
N LEU A 25 1.28 -16.42 -1.02
CA LEU A 25 0.25 -15.56 -1.59
C LEU A 25 -0.28 -16.15 -2.90
N LEU A 26 0.58 -16.54 -3.84
CA LEU A 26 0.15 -17.06 -5.14
C LEU A 26 -0.61 -18.38 -5.00
N GLU A 27 -0.21 -19.29 -4.09
CA GLU A 27 -0.99 -20.49 -3.77
C GLU A 27 -2.41 -20.13 -3.29
N ARG A 28 -2.56 -19.07 -2.50
CA ARG A 28 -3.87 -18.58 -2.08
C ARG A 28 -4.67 -18.00 -3.23
N LEU A 29 -4.08 -17.15 -4.06
CA LEU A 29 -4.76 -16.51 -5.18
C LEU A 29 -5.22 -17.50 -6.24
N GLU A 30 -4.44 -18.56 -6.50
CA GLU A 30 -4.83 -19.65 -7.39
C GLU A 30 -6.09 -20.41 -6.91
N ALA A 31 -6.38 -20.40 -5.61
CA ALA A 31 -7.56 -21.05 -5.04
C ALA A 31 -8.82 -20.16 -5.05
N ILE A 32 -8.71 -18.85 -5.35
CA ILE A 32 -9.84 -17.91 -5.38
C ILE A 32 -10.52 -17.98 -6.74
N SER A 33 -11.75 -18.45 -6.77
CA SER A 33 -12.50 -18.70 -8.01
C SER A 33 -12.99 -17.44 -8.72
N GLU A 34 -13.15 -16.35 -7.99
CA GLU A 34 -13.62 -15.06 -8.47
C GLU A 34 -12.57 -14.29 -9.29
N LEU A 35 -11.29 -14.68 -9.18
CA LEU A 35 -10.22 -14.06 -9.95
C LEU A 35 -10.15 -14.63 -11.37
N ASP A 36 -10.06 -13.75 -12.37
CA ASP A 36 -9.81 -14.11 -13.76
C ASP A 36 -8.31 -14.24 -14.05
N GLU A 37 -7.50 -13.33 -13.50
CA GLU A 37 -6.05 -13.29 -13.74
C GLU A 37 -5.29 -12.76 -12.53
N VAL A 38 -4.03 -13.19 -12.40
CA VAL A 38 -3.06 -12.70 -11.43
C VAL A 38 -1.86 -12.15 -12.19
N LEU A 39 -1.61 -10.86 -12.12
CA LEU A 39 -0.43 -10.20 -12.68
C LEU A 39 0.63 -10.00 -11.60
N VAL A 40 1.81 -10.61 -11.76
CA VAL A 40 2.93 -10.47 -10.82
C VAL A 40 4.00 -9.58 -11.43
N VAL A 41 4.31 -8.50 -10.74
CA VAL A 41 5.42 -7.59 -11.09
C VAL A 41 6.59 -7.87 -10.16
N ASP A 42 7.62 -8.50 -10.67
CA ASP A 42 8.90 -8.69 -9.96
C ASP A 42 9.82 -7.49 -10.21
N ASN A 43 10.10 -6.73 -9.18
CA ASN A 43 10.94 -5.53 -9.22
C ASN A 43 12.45 -5.86 -9.29
N ALA A 44 12.87 -6.73 -10.19
CA ALA A 44 14.26 -7.16 -10.37
C ALA A 44 14.82 -7.89 -9.14
N SER A 45 14.12 -8.89 -8.63
CA SER A 45 14.60 -9.71 -7.52
C SER A 45 15.87 -10.50 -7.87
N THR A 46 16.70 -10.74 -6.85
CA THR A 46 17.98 -11.46 -6.97
C THR A 46 18.02 -12.76 -6.13
N ASP A 47 16.94 -13.07 -5.43
CA ASP A 47 16.79 -14.24 -4.54
C ASP A 47 16.26 -15.52 -5.23
N GLY A 48 16.16 -15.50 -6.57
CA GLY A 48 15.62 -16.60 -7.37
C GLY A 48 14.14 -16.47 -7.69
N THR A 49 13.48 -15.38 -7.27
CA THR A 49 12.04 -15.12 -7.53
C THR A 49 11.72 -15.18 -9.01
N GLY A 50 12.46 -14.49 -9.89
CA GLY A 50 12.20 -14.49 -11.34
C GLY A 50 12.25 -15.87 -11.98
N ASN A 51 13.24 -16.72 -11.61
CA ASN A 51 13.33 -18.09 -12.10
C ASN A 51 12.14 -18.95 -11.63
N TRP A 52 11.75 -18.79 -10.37
CA TRP A 52 10.61 -19.52 -9.80
C TRP A 52 9.29 -19.08 -10.48
N LEU A 53 9.10 -17.77 -10.70
CA LEU A 53 7.93 -17.22 -11.38
C LEU A 53 7.77 -17.78 -12.80
N SER A 54 8.84 -17.85 -13.60
CA SER A 54 8.79 -18.45 -14.93
C SER A 54 8.29 -19.91 -14.90
N GLY A 55 8.71 -20.68 -13.89
CA GLY A 55 8.24 -22.05 -13.69
C GLY A 55 6.81 -22.13 -13.16
N PHE A 56 6.36 -21.13 -12.39
CA PHE A 56 5.00 -21.06 -11.87
C PHE A 56 4.01 -20.67 -12.99
N GLU A 57 4.30 -19.63 -13.76
CA GLU A 57 3.52 -19.18 -14.91
C GLU A 57 3.30 -20.28 -15.93
N ALA A 58 4.34 -21.08 -16.23
CA ALA A 58 4.22 -22.21 -17.15
C ALA A 58 3.23 -23.30 -16.69
N ARG A 59 2.85 -23.33 -15.41
CA ARG A 59 1.89 -24.29 -14.84
C ARG A 59 0.54 -23.68 -14.51
N SER A 60 0.47 -22.37 -14.36
CA SER A 60 -0.77 -21.65 -14.08
C SER A 60 -1.46 -21.29 -15.40
N SER A 61 -2.79 -21.38 -15.43
CA SER A 61 -3.58 -20.96 -16.58
C SER A 61 -4.02 -19.50 -16.51
N ARG A 62 -3.73 -18.81 -15.40
CA ARG A 62 -4.22 -17.46 -15.15
C ARG A 62 -3.21 -16.52 -14.45
N THR A 63 -1.98 -16.98 -14.21
CA THR A 63 -0.92 -16.11 -13.70
C THR A 63 0.00 -15.68 -14.83
N SER A 64 0.16 -14.36 -14.99
CA SER A 64 1.11 -13.73 -15.90
C SER A 64 2.17 -12.99 -15.08
N THR A 65 3.42 -13.01 -15.53
CA THR A 65 4.53 -12.42 -14.79
C THR A 65 5.34 -11.44 -15.63
N THR A 66 5.84 -10.38 -14.99
CA THR A 66 6.83 -9.50 -15.59
C THR A 66 7.98 -9.27 -14.63
N VAL A 67 9.21 -9.44 -15.14
CA VAL A 67 10.43 -9.17 -14.38
C VAL A 67 11.05 -7.89 -14.90
N LYS A 68 11.15 -6.88 -14.04
CA LYS A 68 11.71 -5.58 -14.41
C LYS A 68 13.24 -5.67 -14.54
N ALA A 69 13.80 -4.87 -15.44
CA ALA A 69 15.25 -4.78 -15.61
C ALA A 69 15.95 -4.10 -14.39
N THR A 70 15.22 -3.22 -13.69
CA THR A 70 15.73 -2.50 -12.52
C THR A 70 14.63 -2.32 -11.49
N ASN A 71 14.99 -2.29 -10.21
CA ASN A 71 14.04 -2.01 -9.13
C ASN A 71 13.50 -0.58 -9.23
N SER A 72 12.19 -0.45 -9.45
CA SER A 72 11.45 0.81 -9.47
C SER A 72 10.68 1.08 -8.18
N GLY A 73 10.88 0.26 -7.15
CA GLY A 73 10.15 0.29 -5.89
C GLY A 73 8.70 -0.19 -6.00
N GLY A 74 8.01 -0.31 -4.88
CA GLY A 74 6.60 -0.68 -4.85
C GLY A 74 5.73 0.25 -5.71
N ALA A 75 5.95 1.56 -5.62
CA ALA A 75 5.23 2.57 -6.40
C ALA A 75 5.31 2.33 -7.92
N GLY A 76 6.51 2.03 -8.42
CA GLY A 76 6.71 1.72 -9.84
C GLY A 76 6.14 0.36 -10.23
N GLY A 77 6.15 -0.61 -9.32
CA GLY A 77 5.53 -1.91 -9.53
C GLY A 77 4.01 -1.81 -9.65
N PHE A 78 3.35 -1.10 -8.74
CA PHE A 78 1.91 -0.87 -8.78
C PHE A 78 1.49 0.00 -9.97
N HIS A 79 2.30 0.99 -10.35
CA HIS A 79 2.06 1.79 -11.55
C HIS A 79 1.97 0.89 -12.78
N ASP A 80 2.99 0.08 -13.04
CA ASP A 80 3.08 -0.76 -14.23
C ASP A 80 2.04 -1.90 -14.20
N GLY A 81 1.85 -2.52 -13.02
CA GLY A 81 0.88 -3.61 -12.87
C GLY A 81 -0.56 -3.15 -13.04
N LEU A 82 -0.91 -1.97 -12.50
CA LEU A 82 -2.26 -1.40 -12.67
C LEU A 82 -2.50 -0.97 -14.13
N ASP A 83 -1.51 -0.36 -14.79
CA ASP A 83 -1.57 0.01 -16.20
C ASP A 83 -1.82 -1.23 -17.07
N TRP A 84 -1.03 -2.29 -16.86
CA TRP A 84 -1.18 -3.55 -17.55
C TRP A 84 -2.56 -4.19 -17.32
N ALA A 85 -3.07 -4.20 -16.09
CA ALA A 85 -4.40 -4.74 -15.79
C ALA A 85 -5.51 -3.97 -16.52
N ILE A 86 -5.43 -2.64 -16.53
CA ILE A 86 -6.41 -1.77 -17.21
C ILE A 86 -6.32 -1.93 -18.73
N GLU A 87 -5.13 -1.94 -19.32
CA GLU A 87 -4.93 -2.20 -20.76
C GLU A 87 -5.44 -3.60 -21.15
N GLY A 88 -5.23 -4.59 -20.27
CA GLY A 88 -5.72 -5.96 -20.42
C GLY A 88 -7.24 -6.12 -20.28
N GLY A 89 -7.99 -5.06 -19.99
CA GLY A 89 -9.46 -5.09 -19.93
C GLY A 89 -10.04 -5.44 -18.56
N ALA A 90 -9.28 -5.30 -17.44
CA ALA A 90 -9.82 -5.49 -16.10
C ALA A 90 -10.91 -4.46 -15.78
N ASP A 91 -12.02 -4.86 -15.21
CA ASP A 91 -13.07 -3.97 -14.69
C ASP A 91 -12.81 -3.60 -13.24
N LEU A 92 -12.26 -4.57 -12.49
CA LEU A 92 -11.80 -4.41 -11.12
C LEU A 92 -10.33 -4.87 -11.01
N VAL A 93 -9.52 -4.11 -10.29
CA VAL A 93 -8.14 -4.51 -10.00
C VAL A 93 -7.94 -4.65 -8.49
N TRP A 94 -7.44 -5.82 -8.08
CA TRP A 94 -7.16 -6.15 -6.68
C TRP A 94 -5.67 -5.98 -6.41
N LEU A 95 -5.29 -4.88 -5.75
CA LEU A 95 -3.90 -4.47 -5.52
C LEU A 95 -3.37 -4.99 -4.19
N MET A 96 -2.22 -5.67 -4.17
CA MET A 96 -1.61 -6.17 -2.95
C MET A 96 -0.10 -6.32 -3.02
N ASP A 97 0.55 -6.12 -1.87
CA ASP A 97 1.94 -6.49 -1.65
C ASP A 97 2.10 -8.03 -1.52
N ASP A 98 3.32 -8.53 -1.60
CA ASP A 98 3.67 -9.96 -1.60
C ASP A 98 3.61 -10.64 -0.22
N ASP A 99 3.35 -9.90 0.86
CA ASP A 99 3.41 -10.39 2.24
C ASP A 99 2.04 -10.47 2.95
N GLY A 100 0.96 -10.02 2.31
CA GLY A 100 -0.40 -10.16 2.79
C GLY A 100 -1.11 -11.37 2.18
N VAL A 101 -1.66 -12.28 3.01
CA VAL A 101 -2.40 -13.46 2.53
C VAL A 101 -3.89 -13.27 2.83
N PRO A 102 -4.76 -13.14 1.81
CA PRO A 102 -6.19 -12.97 2.03
C PRO A 102 -6.84 -14.25 2.57
N GLU A 103 -7.92 -14.09 3.35
CA GLU A 103 -8.79 -15.21 3.68
C GLU A 103 -9.44 -15.79 2.41
N PRO A 104 -9.84 -17.08 2.43
CA PRO A 104 -10.41 -17.74 1.24
C PRO A 104 -11.60 -17.02 0.61
N ASP A 105 -12.44 -16.38 1.43
CA ASP A 105 -13.64 -15.65 1.04
C ASP A 105 -13.45 -14.12 1.01
N CYS A 106 -12.22 -13.64 1.20
CA CYS A 106 -11.93 -12.20 1.27
C CYS A 106 -12.44 -11.46 0.02
N LEU A 107 -12.10 -11.95 -1.18
CA LEU A 107 -12.54 -11.30 -2.42
C LEU A 107 -14.07 -11.38 -2.56
N ALA A 108 -14.68 -12.52 -2.28
CA ALA A 108 -16.16 -12.67 -2.31
C ALA A 108 -16.86 -11.64 -1.40
N ARG A 109 -16.34 -11.44 -0.17
CA ARG A 109 -16.83 -10.41 0.75
C ARG A 109 -16.67 -8.98 0.21
N LEU A 110 -15.55 -8.69 -0.41
CA LEU A 110 -15.33 -7.38 -1.04
C LEU A 110 -16.32 -7.14 -2.18
N LEU A 111 -16.62 -8.16 -2.97
CA LEU A 111 -17.56 -8.07 -4.11
C LEU A 111 -19.04 -7.91 -3.70
N GLU A 112 -19.39 -8.08 -2.43
CA GLU A 112 -20.73 -7.73 -1.91
C GLU A 112 -21.00 -6.21 -1.93
N HIS A 113 -19.94 -5.37 -2.08
CA HIS A 113 -20.00 -3.90 -1.98
C HIS A 113 -19.67 -3.20 -3.32
N GLN A 114 -20.48 -3.45 -4.33
CA GLN A 114 -20.27 -2.97 -5.70
C GLN A 114 -20.56 -1.47 -5.89
N ASP A 115 -21.08 -0.81 -4.90
CA ASP A 115 -21.33 0.63 -4.89
C ASP A 115 -20.08 1.45 -4.54
N LEU A 116 -18.94 0.80 -4.23
CA LEU A 116 -17.68 1.44 -3.86
C LEU A 116 -16.74 1.58 -5.08
N ASP A 117 -15.83 2.56 -5.01
CA ASP A 117 -14.85 2.84 -6.06
C ASP A 117 -13.42 2.42 -5.66
N PHE A 118 -13.10 2.49 -4.35
CA PHE A 118 -11.81 2.11 -3.76
C PHE A 118 -12.05 1.54 -2.36
N TRP A 119 -11.96 0.23 -2.20
CA TRP A 119 -12.26 -0.42 -0.92
C TRP A 119 -11.36 -1.63 -0.67
N GLY A 120 -11.26 -2.04 0.58
CA GLY A 120 -10.39 -3.14 0.94
C GLY A 120 -10.76 -3.80 2.26
N PRO A 121 -10.05 -4.88 2.60
CA PRO A 121 -10.26 -5.65 3.82
C PRO A 121 -9.67 -4.95 5.05
N VAL A 122 -9.95 -5.51 6.22
CA VAL A 122 -9.11 -5.29 7.39
C VAL A 122 -7.79 -6.05 7.24
N VAL A 123 -6.69 -5.46 7.72
CA VAL A 123 -5.37 -6.10 7.71
C VAL A 123 -5.02 -6.51 9.13
N VAL A 124 -5.05 -7.81 9.39
CA VAL A 124 -4.85 -8.41 10.71
C VAL A 124 -3.49 -9.07 10.85
N ASP A 125 -2.98 -9.11 12.07
CA ASP A 125 -1.71 -9.79 12.37
C ASP A 125 -1.88 -11.32 12.19
N GLU A 126 -0.99 -11.95 11.42
CA GLU A 126 -1.07 -13.40 11.15
C GLU A 126 -0.99 -14.28 12.40
N LYS A 127 -0.36 -13.79 13.49
CA LYS A 127 -0.17 -14.50 14.76
C LYS A 127 -1.20 -14.11 15.82
N ALA A 128 -1.86 -12.96 15.67
CA ALA A 128 -2.84 -12.41 16.58
C ALA A 128 -3.99 -11.76 15.76
N PRO A 129 -4.87 -12.55 15.11
CA PRO A 129 -5.87 -12.04 14.17
C PRO A 129 -6.92 -11.09 14.79
N GLU A 130 -6.99 -11.04 16.11
CA GLU A 130 -7.78 -10.05 16.84
C GLU A 130 -7.17 -8.63 16.80
N ARG A 131 -5.91 -8.48 16.33
CA ARG A 131 -5.18 -7.21 16.25
C ARG A 131 -4.99 -6.75 14.82
N LEU A 132 -5.14 -5.46 14.58
CA LEU A 132 -4.77 -4.86 13.30
C LEU A 132 -3.25 -4.70 13.20
N VAL A 133 -2.69 -5.03 12.04
CA VAL A 133 -1.28 -4.68 11.72
C VAL A 133 -1.15 -3.17 11.53
N PHE A 134 -2.11 -2.56 10.85
CA PHE A 134 -2.16 -1.12 10.63
C PHE A 134 -3.36 -0.53 11.37
N PRO A 135 -3.14 0.29 12.43
CA PRO A 135 -4.23 0.92 13.15
C PRO A 135 -5.06 1.83 12.26
N ILE A 136 -6.37 1.75 12.37
CA ILE A 136 -7.32 2.57 11.60
C ILE A 136 -7.68 3.81 12.42
N ARG A 137 -7.39 4.99 11.87
CA ARG A 137 -7.91 6.25 12.41
C ARG A 137 -9.31 6.49 11.87
N LEU A 138 -10.29 6.48 12.76
CA LEU A 138 -11.69 6.66 12.39
C LEU A 138 -11.95 8.05 11.82
N PRO A 139 -12.77 8.15 10.75
CA PRO A 139 -13.14 9.42 10.14
C PRO A 139 -13.83 10.37 11.13
N GLY A 140 -13.66 11.68 10.90
CA GLY A 140 -14.30 12.72 11.73
C GLY A 140 -13.71 12.93 13.12
N GLY A 141 -12.67 12.17 13.51
CA GLY A 141 -12.11 12.25 14.86
C GLY A 141 -10.61 11.98 14.98
N THR A 142 -10.16 11.84 16.23
CA THR A 142 -8.79 11.46 16.58
C THR A 142 -8.68 10.02 17.08
N ARG A 143 -9.82 9.30 17.23
CA ARG A 143 -9.85 7.93 17.72
C ARG A 143 -9.16 7.01 16.71
N THR A 144 -8.26 6.18 17.22
CA THR A 144 -7.58 5.15 16.45
C THR A 144 -7.93 3.81 17.05
N VAL A 145 -8.41 2.88 16.22
CA VAL A 145 -8.72 1.50 16.60
C VAL A 145 -7.55 0.58 16.23
N ARG A 146 -7.29 -0.44 17.06
CA ARG A 146 -6.13 -1.32 16.94
C ARG A 146 -6.50 -2.80 17.00
N ASP A 147 -7.74 -3.11 17.32
CA ASP A 147 -8.24 -4.48 17.44
C ASP A 147 -9.59 -4.64 16.73
N MET A 148 -9.93 -5.87 16.41
CA MET A 148 -11.12 -6.21 15.64
C MET A 148 -12.43 -5.96 16.40
N ALA A 149 -12.41 -5.99 17.74
CA ALA A 149 -13.58 -5.67 18.54
C ALA A 149 -13.98 -4.20 18.36
N ASP A 150 -12.97 -3.30 18.45
CA ASP A 150 -13.16 -1.86 18.22
C ASP A 150 -13.55 -1.55 16.76
N VAL A 151 -12.97 -2.28 15.79
CA VAL A 151 -13.31 -2.16 14.35
C VAL A 151 -14.78 -2.49 14.13
N ARG A 152 -15.24 -3.65 14.63
CA ARG A 152 -16.64 -4.09 14.52
C ARG A 152 -17.61 -3.12 15.22
N ALA A 153 -17.21 -2.60 16.37
CA ALA A 153 -18.01 -1.60 17.10
C ALA A 153 -18.10 -0.24 16.39
N ALA A 154 -17.15 0.09 15.51
CA ALA A 154 -17.14 1.33 14.76
C ALA A 154 -17.80 1.22 13.38
N ALA A 155 -18.01 0.00 12.89
CA ALA A 155 -18.61 -0.25 11.58
C ALA A 155 -20.12 0.05 11.56
N THR A 156 -20.59 0.47 10.39
CA THR A 156 -22.01 0.57 10.06
C THR A 156 -22.24 -0.24 8.79
N ASP A 157 -23.20 -1.16 8.85
CA ASP A 157 -23.51 -2.09 7.73
C ASP A 157 -22.25 -2.85 7.22
N GLY A 158 -21.40 -3.32 8.14
CA GLY A 158 -20.17 -4.03 7.81
C GLY A 158 -19.03 -3.15 7.26
N LEU A 159 -19.19 -1.83 7.20
CA LEU A 159 -18.24 -0.89 6.60
C LEU A 159 -17.71 0.15 7.59
N ILE A 160 -16.42 0.48 7.47
CA ILE A 160 -15.88 1.74 7.95
C ILE A 160 -15.63 2.62 6.72
N ARG A 161 -16.55 3.57 6.47
CA ARG A 161 -16.49 4.44 5.30
C ARG A 161 -15.36 5.46 5.43
N ASP A 162 -14.90 6.00 4.29
CA ASP A 162 -13.86 7.03 4.18
C ASP A 162 -12.47 6.65 4.69
N VAL A 163 -12.22 5.38 4.93
CA VAL A 163 -10.89 4.86 5.30
C VAL A 163 -10.67 3.47 4.72
N VAL A 164 -9.46 3.22 4.27
CA VAL A 164 -8.97 1.92 3.80
C VAL A 164 -7.46 1.88 3.97
N ILE A 165 -6.88 0.70 4.20
CA ILE A 165 -5.44 0.49 4.19
C ILE A 165 -5.03 0.18 2.75
N PRO A 166 -4.39 1.11 2.04
CA PRO A 166 -4.13 0.95 0.62
C PRO A 166 -3.04 -0.11 0.34
N PHE A 167 -3.15 -0.74 -0.84
CA PHE A 167 -2.26 -1.77 -1.36
C PHE A 167 -2.07 -3.04 -0.50
N ASN A 168 -3.00 -3.27 0.42
CA ASN A 168 -3.07 -4.50 1.22
C ASN A 168 -4.36 -5.29 0.90
N GLY A 169 -4.54 -5.66 -0.37
CA GLY A 169 -5.74 -6.34 -0.82
C GLY A 169 -6.90 -5.39 -1.12
N VAL A 170 -6.62 -4.22 -1.68
CA VAL A 170 -7.67 -3.25 -2.04
C VAL A 170 -8.18 -3.48 -3.46
N LEU A 171 -9.49 -3.36 -3.64
CA LEU A 171 -10.12 -3.28 -4.94
C LEU A 171 -10.25 -1.83 -5.40
N VAL A 172 -9.97 -1.61 -6.69
CA VAL A 172 -10.21 -0.35 -7.39
C VAL A 172 -10.98 -0.61 -8.67
N THR A 173 -11.93 0.27 -8.99
CA THR A 173 -12.66 0.18 -10.25
C THR A 173 -11.88 0.78 -11.40
N ARG A 174 -12.06 0.25 -12.62
CA ARG A 174 -11.55 0.84 -13.86
C ARG A 174 -11.92 2.32 -13.97
N ASP A 175 -13.19 2.66 -13.78
CA ASP A 175 -13.69 4.03 -13.87
C ASP A 175 -12.95 5.00 -12.96
N LEU A 176 -12.58 4.55 -11.75
CA LEU A 176 -11.77 5.36 -10.85
C LEU A 176 -10.37 5.54 -11.41
N VAL A 177 -9.71 4.46 -11.87
CA VAL A 177 -8.34 4.52 -12.42
C VAL A 177 -8.29 5.44 -13.63
N GLU A 178 -9.24 5.33 -14.56
CA GLU A 178 -9.33 6.21 -15.74
C GLU A 178 -9.53 7.69 -15.35
N ARG A 179 -10.24 7.95 -14.25
CA ARG A 179 -10.50 9.31 -13.75
C ARG A 179 -9.31 9.94 -13.03
N ILE A 180 -8.56 9.15 -12.25
CA ILE A 180 -7.47 9.68 -11.41
C ILE A 180 -6.06 9.34 -11.92
N GLY A 181 -5.94 8.45 -12.90
CA GLY A 181 -4.66 7.93 -13.41
C GLY A 181 -4.01 6.91 -12.49
N LEU A 182 -2.79 6.53 -12.83
CA LEU A 182 -1.99 5.50 -12.17
C LEU A 182 -1.29 6.01 -10.90
N PRO A 183 -0.85 5.13 -9.96
CA PRO A 183 0.01 5.51 -8.85
C PRO A 183 1.29 6.23 -9.31
N ARG A 184 1.83 7.11 -8.49
CA ARG A 184 3.01 7.92 -8.82
C ARG A 184 4.29 7.10 -8.71
N ALA A 185 4.77 6.55 -9.83
CA ALA A 185 5.96 5.71 -9.88
C ALA A 185 7.22 6.40 -9.31
N GLU A 186 7.34 7.73 -9.43
CA GLU A 186 8.47 8.51 -8.93
C GLU A 186 8.57 8.56 -7.39
N PHE A 187 7.55 8.10 -6.66
CA PHE A 187 7.60 7.97 -5.20
C PHE A 187 8.52 6.83 -4.76
N PHE A 188 8.72 5.85 -5.60
CA PHE A 188 9.54 4.67 -5.38
C PHE A 188 8.96 3.76 -4.28
N ILE A 189 8.88 4.22 -3.05
CA ILE A 189 8.31 3.51 -1.90
C ILE A 189 7.89 4.53 -0.84
N TRP A 190 6.87 4.17 -0.04
CA TRP A 190 6.39 4.95 1.09
C TRP A 190 5.58 6.19 0.70
N GLY A 191 4.30 6.12 0.93
CA GLY A 191 3.35 7.21 0.75
C GLY A 191 2.79 7.38 -0.66
N ASP A 192 3.17 6.50 -1.57
CA ASP A 192 2.54 6.31 -2.88
C ASP A 192 1.11 5.77 -2.74
N ASP A 193 0.93 4.80 -1.88
CA ASP A 193 -0.31 4.20 -1.46
C ASP A 193 -1.28 5.22 -0.84
N VAL A 194 -0.80 6.00 0.11
CA VAL A 194 -1.56 7.07 0.77
C VAL A 194 -1.90 8.20 -0.23
N GLU A 195 -0.96 8.56 -1.11
CA GLU A 195 -1.20 9.55 -2.17
C GLU A 195 -2.33 9.10 -3.08
N TYR A 196 -2.31 7.84 -3.50
CA TYR A 196 -3.30 7.29 -4.41
C TYR A 196 -4.71 7.31 -3.79
N LEU A 197 -4.82 6.90 -2.52
CA LEU A 197 -6.07 6.99 -1.76
C LEU A 197 -6.56 8.45 -1.61
N TRP A 198 -5.66 9.38 -1.28
CA TRP A 198 -6.05 10.79 -1.11
C TRP A 198 -6.50 11.42 -2.43
N ARG A 199 -5.84 11.08 -3.53
CA ARG A 199 -6.25 11.50 -4.88
C ARG A 199 -7.61 10.93 -5.26
N ALA A 200 -7.87 9.67 -4.96
CA ALA A 200 -9.18 9.04 -5.14
C ALA A 200 -10.27 9.78 -4.34
N LYS A 201 -10.01 10.08 -3.06
CA LYS A 201 -10.94 10.83 -2.21
C LYS A 201 -11.18 12.27 -2.71
N GLU A 202 -10.15 12.97 -3.17
CA GLU A 202 -10.28 14.29 -3.77
C GLU A 202 -11.14 14.25 -5.05
N ALA A 203 -11.09 13.16 -5.81
CA ALA A 203 -11.94 12.91 -6.97
C ALA A 203 -13.36 12.44 -6.61
N GLY A 204 -13.72 12.39 -5.31
CA GLY A 204 -15.05 12.00 -4.85
C GLY A 204 -15.30 10.48 -4.86
N ALA A 205 -14.25 9.66 -4.85
CA ALA A 205 -14.39 8.22 -4.77
C ALA A 205 -15.06 7.77 -3.46
N ARG A 206 -15.97 6.81 -3.55
CA ARG A 206 -16.57 6.14 -2.40
C ARG A 206 -15.60 5.10 -1.89
N THR A 207 -15.06 5.33 -0.70
CA THR A 207 -14.01 4.50 -0.10
C THR A 207 -14.50 3.86 1.19
N ALA A 208 -14.12 2.60 1.46
CA ALA A 208 -14.45 1.93 2.72
C ALA A 208 -13.50 0.76 3.04
N THR A 209 -13.39 0.45 4.33
CA THR A 209 -12.88 -0.84 4.80
C THR A 209 -14.07 -1.78 5.05
N VAL A 210 -14.03 -2.97 4.45
CA VAL A 210 -15.00 -4.05 4.68
C VAL A 210 -14.55 -4.86 5.88
N VAL A 211 -15.34 -4.89 6.93
CA VAL A 211 -14.93 -5.43 8.24
C VAL A 211 -14.92 -6.96 8.27
N ASP A 212 -15.73 -7.58 7.42
CA ASP A 212 -15.84 -9.03 7.32
C ASP A 212 -14.94 -9.66 6.25
N ALA A 213 -14.15 -8.84 5.56
CA ALA A 213 -13.07 -9.27 4.68
C ALA A 213 -11.71 -9.06 5.36
N ALA A 214 -10.83 -10.05 5.36
CA ALA A 214 -9.54 -9.95 6.05
C ALA A 214 -8.35 -10.41 5.20
N VAL A 215 -7.22 -9.73 5.41
CA VAL A 215 -5.89 -10.12 4.93
C VAL A 215 -4.99 -10.31 6.14
N HIS A 216 -4.34 -11.47 6.23
CA HIS A 216 -3.33 -11.79 7.24
C HIS A 216 -1.97 -11.29 6.78
N HIS A 217 -1.33 -10.48 7.60
CA HIS A 217 -0.04 -9.85 7.27
C HIS A 217 0.95 -10.05 8.42
N PRO A 218 2.24 -10.28 8.15
CA PRO A 218 3.26 -10.33 9.19
C PRO A 218 3.28 -9.06 10.04
N SER A 219 3.50 -9.21 11.34
CA SER A 219 3.59 -8.06 12.24
C SER A 219 4.70 -7.10 11.82
N VAL A 220 4.37 -5.81 11.69
CA VAL A 220 5.36 -4.76 11.36
C VAL A 220 5.97 -4.11 12.63
N GLY A 221 5.58 -4.59 13.82
CA GLY A 221 6.01 -4.01 15.09
C GLY A 221 5.33 -2.68 15.41
N ASP A 222 5.90 -1.93 16.34
CA ASP A 222 5.36 -0.63 16.76
C ASP A 222 5.49 0.42 15.66
N LEU A 223 4.37 0.94 15.20
CA LEU A 223 4.31 2.04 14.24
C LEU A 223 4.58 3.38 14.95
N GLY A 224 5.83 3.82 14.84
CA GLY A 224 6.27 5.11 15.33
C GLY A 224 6.88 5.08 16.75
N THR A 225 7.83 5.98 16.95
CA THR A 225 8.47 6.21 18.26
C THR A 225 7.75 7.36 18.96
N PRO A 226 7.37 7.21 20.25
CA PRO A 226 6.83 8.30 21.06
C PRO A 226 7.80 9.48 21.13
N MET A 227 7.27 10.71 21.03
CA MET A 227 8.03 11.95 21.16
C MET A 227 7.22 13.03 21.87
N MET A 228 7.86 14.14 22.23
CA MET A 228 7.21 15.25 22.96
C MET A 228 6.49 14.75 24.22
N PHE A 229 7.19 14.00 25.07
CA PHE A 229 6.65 13.40 26.31
C PHE A 229 5.45 12.46 26.07
N GLY A 230 5.46 11.69 24.97
CA GLY A 230 4.40 10.74 24.63
C GLY A 230 3.15 11.35 23.99
N ARG A 231 3.12 12.66 23.78
CA ARG A 231 1.95 13.35 23.18
C ARG A 231 1.74 13.04 21.69
N THR A 232 2.79 12.58 21.00
CA THR A 232 2.72 12.21 19.58
C THR A 232 3.77 11.14 19.28
N THR A 233 3.67 10.51 18.11
CA THR A 233 4.63 9.54 17.60
C THR A 233 5.27 10.04 16.30
N TYR A 234 6.46 9.57 15.99
CA TYR A 234 7.14 9.81 14.72
C TYR A 234 7.52 8.49 14.07
N ASN A 235 7.03 8.26 12.86
CA ASN A 235 7.43 7.11 12.07
C ASN A 235 8.82 7.35 11.48
N HIS A 236 9.69 6.39 11.61
CA HIS A 236 11.02 6.45 11.04
C HIS A 236 11.49 5.07 10.60
N SER A 237 12.37 5.00 9.63
CA SER A 237 12.99 3.76 9.17
C SER A 237 14.49 3.76 9.46
N PRO A 238 15.10 2.62 9.84
CA PRO A 238 16.55 2.48 9.92
C PRO A 238 17.22 2.52 8.54
N SER A 239 16.53 2.13 7.47
CA SER A 239 17.01 2.20 6.09
C SER A 239 17.10 3.64 5.59
N ASP A 240 18.22 4.02 4.97
CA ASP A 240 18.40 5.35 4.38
C ASP A 240 17.49 5.56 3.18
N LEU A 241 17.30 4.53 2.37
CA LEU A 241 16.38 4.52 1.24
C LEU A 241 14.94 4.82 1.70
N LYS A 242 14.40 3.99 2.60
CA LYS A 242 13.03 4.16 3.10
C LYS A 242 12.86 5.51 3.82
N HIS A 243 13.86 5.94 4.59
CA HIS A 243 13.82 7.22 5.29
C HIS A 243 13.81 8.42 4.33
N TYR A 244 14.64 8.37 3.28
CA TYR A 244 14.69 9.42 2.25
C TYR A 244 13.33 9.55 1.55
N CYS A 245 12.78 8.42 1.07
CA CYS A 245 11.48 8.40 0.40
C CYS A 245 10.36 8.88 1.33
N MET A 246 10.31 8.39 2.58
CA MET A 246 9.34 8.82 3.59
C MET A 246 9.37 10.33 3.83
N ALA A 247 10.56 10.91 4.04
CA ALA A 247 10.68 12.34 4.31
C ALA A 247 10.27 13.19 3.09
N ARG A 248 10.67 12.77 1.87
CA ARG A 248 10.31 13.43 0.62
C ARG A 248 8.82 13.37 0.35
N ASN A 249 8.29 12.15 0.33
CA ASN A 249 6.92 11.88 -0.14
C ASN A 249 5.87 12.38 0.86
N ASN A 250 6.09 12.22 2.18
CA ASN A 250 5.18 12.78 3.19
C ASN A 250 5.08 14.31 3.09
N LEU A 251 6.20 15.01 2.87
CA LEU A 251 6.14 16.47 2.71
C LEU A 251 5.34 16.86 1.46
N VAL A 252 5.55 16.17 0.34
CA VAL A 252 4.81 16.39 -0.90
C VAL A 252 3.32 16.15 -0.70
N ASN A 253 2.95 15.01 -0.10
CA ASN A 253 1.57 14.62 0.16
C ASN A 253 0.88 15.60 1.11
N LEU A 254 1.49 15.92 2.25
CA LEU A 254 0.90 16.84 3.23
C LEU A 254 0.70 18.24 2.63
N ARG A 255 1.70 18.73 1.87
CA ARG A 255 1.55 20.02 1.18
C ARG A 255 0.40 20.00 0.17
N ARG A 256 0.28 18.92 -0.62
CA ARG A 256 -0.69 18.83 -1.72
C ARG A 256 -2.12 18.67 -1.21
N TYR A 257 -2.34 17.80 -0.23
CA TYR A 257 -3.68 17.40 0.20
C TYR A 257 -4.15 18.04 1.51
N ASN A 258 -3.22 18.46 2.38
CA ASN A 258 -3.53 19.06 3.68
C ASN A 258 -3.08 20.52 3.81
N GLY A 259 -2.26 21.00 2.87
CA GLY A 259 -1.77 22.38 2.82
C GLY A 259 -0.48 22.62 3.62
N TRP A 260 0.01 23.86 3.50
CA TRP A 260 1.32 24.26 4.05
C TRP A 260 1.45 24.12 5.56
N ALA A 261 0.37 24.32 6.32
CA ALA A 261 0.41 24.19 7.79
C ALA A 261 0.83 22.78 8.22
N TYR A 262 0.28 21.74 7.59
CA TYR A 262 0.64 20.36 7.86
C TYR A 262 2.04 20.03 7.37
N ALA A 263 2.45 20.55 6.22
CA ALA A 263 3.82 20.39 5.71
C ALA A 263 4.84 21.00 6.68
N PHE A 264 4.63 22.20 7.18
CA PHE A 264 5.50 22.83 8.19
C PHE A 264 5.49 22.09 9.51
N ALA A 265 4.34 21.61 9.98
CA ALA A 265 4.26 20.78 11.18
C ALA A 265 5.08 19.50 11.04
N PHE A 266 5.06 18.86 9.87
CA PHE A 266 5.89 17.68 9.60
C PHE A 266 7.39 18.01 9.61
N VAL A 267 7.82 19.11 9.00
CA VAL A 267 9.21 19.57 9.05
C VAL A 267 9.65 19.84 10.50
N ALA A 268 8.84 20.57 11.27
CA ALA A 268 9.12 20.86 12.67
C ALA A 268 9.19 19.58 13.53
N LYS A 269 8.27 18.65 13.31
CA LYS A 269 8.22 17.36 13.96
C LYS A 269 9.46 16.51 13.65
N THR A 270 9.92 16.49 12.42
CA THR A 270 11.15 15.81 11.98
C THR A 270 12.38 16.44 12.63
N ALA A 271 12.48 17.76 12.62
CA ALA A 271 13.57 18.48 13.26
C ALA A 271 13.63 18.21 14.76
N TRP A 272 12.49 18.29 15.46
CA TRP A 272 12.40 17.94 16.88
C TRP A 272 12.86 16.51 17.16
N PHE A 273 12.38 15.55 16.37
CA PHE A 273 12.68 14.14 16.57
C PHE A 273 14.18 13.85 16.49
N TYR A 274 14.85 14.34 15.45
CA TYR A 274 16.29 14.10 15.23
C TYR A 274 17.21 15.06 16.00
N THR A 275 16.66 16.05 16.68
CA THR A 275 17.43 16.92 17.61
C THR A 275 17.30 16.48 19.04
N PHE A 276 16.08 16.12 19.50
CA PHE A 276 15.80 15.92 20.93
C PHE A 276 15.37 14.51 21.29
N THR A 277 14.63 13.78 20.45
CA THR A 277 14.11 12.44 20.79
C THR A 277 15.13 11.35 20.47
N LYS A 278 15.64 11.33 19.24
CA LYS A 278 16.74 10.46 18.79
C LYS A 278 17.78 11.31 18.05
N PRO A 279 18.70 11.97 18.77
CA PRO A 279 19.69 12.86 18.17
C PRO A 279 20.52 12.14 17.11
N ARG A 280 20.33 12.52 15.85
CA ARG A 280 21.05 11.98 14.68
C ARG A 280 21.17 13.06 13.59
N PRO A 281 22.24 13.89 13.62
CA PRO A 281 22.40 15.01 12.68
C PRO A 281 22.45 14.56 11.22
N GLY A 282 23.04 13.38 10.92
CA GLY A 282 23.03 12.81 9.58
C GLY A 282 21.61 12.50 9.06
N ARG A 283 20.73 12.00 9.91
CA ARG A 283 19.31 11.76 9.55
C ARG A 283 18.53 13.07 9.38
N LEU A 284 18.81 14.06 10.19
CA LEU A 284 18.24 15.40 10.03
C LEU A 284 18.63 16.01 8.69
N TRP A 285 19.91 15.93 8.34
CA TRP A 285 20.44 16.40 7.04
C TRP A 285 19.81 15.62 5.86
N LEU A 286 19.71 14.29 5.97
CA LEU A 286 19.09 13.44 4.97
C LEU A 286 17.61 13.83 4.77
N SER A 287 16.88 14.07 5.86
CA SER A 287 15.47 14.54 5.81
C SER A 287 15.37 15.89 5.11
N ALA A 288 16.21 16.87 5.47
CA ALA A 288 16.21 18.18 4.85
C ALA A 288 16.49 18.11 3.34
N ARG A 289 17.46 17.28 2.93
CA ARG A 289 17.78 17.06 1.52
C ARG A 289 16.62 16.39 0.77
N ALA A 290 15.98 15.38 1.36
CA ALA A 290 14.86 14.68 0.79
C ALA A 290 13.65 15.62 0.61
N MET A 291 13.31 16.34 1.66
CA MET A 291 12.21 17.32 1.68
C MET A 291 12.41 18.42 0.63
N THR A 292 13.65 18.96 0.54
CA THR A 292 14.00 19.96 -0.49
C THR A 292 13.85 19.38 -1.90
N ALA A 293 14.29 18.13 -2.12
CA ALA A 293 14.13 17.46 -3.42
C ALA A 293 12.63 17.35 -3.79
N GLY A 294 11.78 16.94 -2.84
CA GLY A 294 10.33 16.87 -3.05
C GLY A 294 9.70 18.23 -3.38
N LEU A 295 10.08 19.30 -2.67
CA LEU A 295 9.57 20.66 -2.93
C LEU A 295 9.98 21.18 -4.32
N LEU A 296 11.16 20.78 -4.80
CA LEU A 296 11.68 21.18 -6.10
C LEU A 296 11.27 20.23 -7.24
N GLY A 297 10.47 19.20 -6.96
CA GLY A 297 10.08 18.18 -7.96
C GLY A 297 11.27 17.36 -8.48
N ARG A 298 12.32 17.17 -7.68
CA ARG A 298 13.50 16.40 -8.06
C ARG A 298 13.35 14.96 -7.58
N TRP A 299 13.07 14.07 -8.52
CA TRP A 299 12.89 12.63 -8.29
C TRP A 299 14.19 11.87 -8.63
N GLY A 300 14.27 10.58 -8.23
CA GLY A 300 15.42 9.71 -8.51
C GLY A 300 16.59 9.85 -7.52
N GLY A 301 16.47 10.69 -6.50
CA GLY A 301 17.52 10.85 -5.48
C GLY A 301 17.71 9.64 -4.56
N GLU A 302 16.76 8.70 -4.55
CA GLU A 302 16.78 7.42 -3.85
C GLU A 302 17.72 6.39 -4.49
N ARG A 303 18.01 6.49 -5.80
CA ARG A 303 18.83 5.51 -6.55
C ARG A 303 20.20 5.29 -5.92
N ARG A 304 20.80 6.31 -5.33
CA ARG A 304 22.08 6.22 -4.61
C ARG A 304 22.11 5.28 -3.40
N PHE A 305 20.92 4.83 -2.96
CA PHE A 305 20.77 3.89 -1.84
C PHE A 305 20.38 2.48 -2.29
N ILE A 306 20.17 2.27 -3.60
CA ILE A 306 19.80 0.97 -4.17
C ILE A 306 21.06 0.22 -4.58
N ASP A 307 22.05 0.94 -5.13
CA ASP A 307 23.26 0.40 -5.72
C ASP A 307 24.45 0.33 -4.72
N GLY A 308 24.20 0.52 -3.40
CA GLY A 308 25.22 0.58 -2.34
C GLY A 308 25.23 -0.61 -1.38
#